data_e0721545f69a33d37a8615da34c83318
#
_entry.id   e0721545f69a33d37a8615da34c83318
#
_cell.length_a   1.000
_cell.length_b   1.000
_cell.length_c   1.000
_cell.angle_alpha   90.00
_cell.angle_beta   90.00
_cell.angle_gamma   90.00
#
_symmetry.space_group_name_H-M   'P 1'
#
loop_
_entity.id
_entity.type
_entity.pdbx_description
1 polymer ?
#
loop_
_entity_poly.entity_id
_entity_poly.type
_entity_poly.pdbx_seq_one_letter_code
_entity_poly.pdbx_strand_id
1 'polypeptide(L)'
;GNDGQLVTTKFASRGTTSDCIQLLKKEAAAHHGGHHIGIAHTRWATHGAKTDTNAHPHMDWKRRISLVHNGTIDNFAQLKKDLIAKGCIFMTETDSEVIANLIGYKLDLGLSFEDAVAESVSQLQGTWGLCVIHKDYPDRIVLARNGSPLLVGSSDGQVFVASEPAALARHTSQYLMLQDGEIAIVTSKGIDQLLESRDMHRISAETVETSPDPFPHWTLKEIFEQPQSLARALNYGGRIMAHGNRVKLGGLDQNKDLLAIRNLLLAGCGTSLYAGMYGEQLMQWLACFDQVRAIDATELEQHSLPKHDAGILLLSQSGETLDTIRACQIADEHAVRKFSIVNSVGSLLPHLTSCGVYLNAGREVAVASTKAFTSQVSCTASTSG
;
A
#
# COMPACT_ATOMS: atom_id res chain seq x y z
N GLY A 1 21.00 -20.17 4.71
CA GLY A 1 22.47 -20.20 4.80
C GLY A 1 22.99 -21.50 4.25
N ASN A 2 24.26 -21.59 3.96
CA ASN A 2 24.89 -22.82 3.47
C ASN A 2 24.81 -24.02 4.46
N ASP A 3 24.40 -23.70 5.69
CA ASP A 3 24.22 -24.68 6.81
C ASP A 3 22.73 -24.98 7.08
N GLY A 4 21.83 -24.62 6.20
CA GLY A 4 20.38 -24.81 6.37
C GLY A 4 19.72 -23.90 7.41
N GLN A 5 20.42 -22.86 7.88
CA GLN A 5 19.87 -21.90 8.84
C GLN A 5 19.38 -20.62 8.14
N LEU A 6 18.35 -20.00 8.71
CA LEU A 6 17.91 -18.65 8.31
C LEU A 6 18.87 -17.60 8.89
N VAL A 7 19.45 -16.79 8.02
CA VAL A 7 20.32 -15.67 8.40
C VAL A 7 19.52 -14.39 8.41
N THR A 8 19.61 -13.60 9.48
CA THR A 8 18.83 -12.36 9.65
C THR A 8 19.74 -11.22 10.06
N THR A 9 19.60 -10.09 9.38
CA THR A 9 20.23 -8.81 9.74
C THR A 9 19.15 -7.75 9.86
N LYS A 10 19.08 -7.02 10.97
CA LYS A 10 18.05 -6.00 11.25
C LYS A 10 18.66 -4.79 11.95
N PHE A 11 18.22 -3.60 11.56
CA PHE A 11 18.61 -2.33 12.17
C PHE A 11 17.41 -1.39 12.26
N ALA A 12 17.29 -0.68 13.39
CA ALA A 12 16.42 0.47 13.53
C ALA A 12 17.20 1.75 13.26
N SER A 13 16.58 2.74 12.62
CA SER A 13 17.19 4.07 12.46
C SER A 13 17.39 4.74 13.80
N ARG A 14 18.57 5.32 14.04
CA ARG A 14 18.97 6.02 15.28
C ARG A 14 19.06 7.52 15.10
N GLY A 15 19.20 8.00 13.89
CA GLY A 15 19.31 9.41 13.52
C GLY A 15 18.45 9.77 12.33
N THR A 16 18.96 9.61 11.12
CA THR A 16 18.22 9.84 9.89
C THR A 16 17.47 8.57 9.43
N THR A 17 16.44 8.71 8.62
CA THR A 17 15.67 7.55 8.12
C THR A 17 16.48 6.60 7.23
N SER A 18 17.63 7.03 6.71
CA SER A 18 18.47 6.24 5.80
C SER A 18 19.66 5.55 6.48
N ASP A 19 19.96 5.84 7.74
CA ASP A 19 21.13 5.27 8.43
C ASP A 19 21.04 3.75 8.59
N CYS A 20 19.86 3.21 8.91
CA CYS A 20 19.66 1.76 9.01
C CYS A 20 19.84 1.04 7.66
N ILE A 21 19.47 1.68 6.54
CA ILE A 21 19.67 1.11 5.20
C ILE A 21 21.15 1.05 4.84
N GLN A 22 21.94 2.07 5.20
CA GLN A 22 23.38 2.06 4.98
C GLN A 22 24.09 0.99 5.81
N LEU A 23 23.69 0.85 7.09
CA LEU A 23 24.18 -0.23 7.95
C LEU A 23 23.82 -1.61 7.37
N LEU A 24 22.58 -1.77 6.93
CA LEU A 24 22.11 -3.03 6.33
C LEU A 24 22.91 -3.37 5.07
N LYS A 25 23.15 -2.41 4.17
CA LYS A 25 23.96 -2.63 2.97
C LYS A 25 25.37 -3.11 3.28
N LYS A 26 25.99 -2.54 4.32
CA LYS A 26 27.36 -2.90 4.76
C LYS A 26 27.40 -4.34 5.30
N GLU A 27 26.48 -4.67 6.20
CA GLU A 27 26.45 -5.96 6.87
C GLU A 27 25.88 -7.09 5.97
N ALA A 28 24.92 -6.77 5.11
CA ALA A 28 24.29 -7.74 4.21
C ALA A 28 25.29 -8.38 3.24
N ALA A 29 26.24 -7.61 2.73
CA ALA A 29 27.28 -8.15 1.83
C ALA A 29 28.15 -9.22 2.51
N ALA A 30 28.38 -9.09 3.81
CA ALA A 30 29.18 -10.04 4.58
C ALA A 30 28.40 -11.31 4.96
N HIS A 31 27.09 -11.19 5.21
CA HIS A 31 26.29 -12.27 5.80
C HIS A 31 25.35 -12.99 4.82
N HIS A 32 24.93 -12.31 3.72
CA HIS A 32 23.92 -12.83 2.79
C HIS A 32 24.48 -13.18 1.40
N GLY A 33 25.80 -13.13 1.20
CA GLY A 33 26.42 -13.52 -0.06
C GLY A 33 26.16 -15.00 -0.38
N GLY A 34 25.80 -15.30 -1.65
CA GLY A 34 25.54 -16.66 -2.13
C GLY A 34 24.19 -17.26 -1.77
N HIS A 35 23.28 -16.50 -1.17
CA HIS A 35 21.91 -16.94 -0.95
C HIS A 35 21.06 -16.65 -2.19
N HIS A 36 20.19 -17.61 -2.55
CA HIS A 36 19.34 -17.52 -3.75
C HIS A 36 17.91 -17.10 -3.43
N ILE A 37 17.51 -17.07 -2.15
CA ILE A 37 16.20 -16.64 -1.69
C ILE A 37 16.36 -15.71 -0.49
N GLY A 38 15.54 -14.67 -0.44
CA GLY A 38 15.58 -13.68 0.65
C GLY A 38 14.32 -12.84 0.70
N ILE A 39 14.03 -12.34 1.89
CA ILE A 39 12.97 -11.39 2.18
C ILE A 39 13.57 -10.17 2.86
N ALA A 40 13.03 -8.98 2.58
CA ALA A 40 13.49 -7.73 3.17
C ALA A 40 12.30 -6.77 3.41
N HIS A 41 12.45 -5.85 4.36
CA HIS A 41 11.39 -4.93 4.71
C HIS A 41 11.93 -3.63 5.30
N THR A 42 11.33 -2.50 4.94
CA THR A 42 11.52 -1.20 5.59
C THR A 42 10.29 -0.91 6.45
N ARG A 43 10.44 -1.05 7.77
CA ARG A 43 9.33 -0.97 8.71
C ARG A 43 8.88 0.48 8.94
N TRP A 44 7.57 0.74 8.78
CA TRP A 44 6.88 1.86 9.41
C TRP A 44 6.28 1.36 10.74
N ALA A 45 6.71 1.94 11.87
CA ALA A 45 6.31 1.42 13.18
C ALA A 45 4.84 1.73 13.48
N THR A 46 4.00 0.70 13.51
CA THR A 46 2.59 0.75 13.92
C THR A 46 2.42 0.22 15.35
N HIS A 47 2.98 -0.96 15.65
CA HIS A 47 2.95 -1.61 16.95
C HIS A 47 4.38 -1.83 17.47
N GLY A 48 4.65 -1.48 18.73
CA GLY A 48 5.94 -1.63 19.38
C GLY A 48 6.96 -0.54 19.03
N ALA A 49 7.90 -0.33 19.94
CA ALA A 49 8.94 0.70 19.84
C ALA A 49 9.85 0.52 18.59
N LYS A 50 10.48 1.61 18.17
CA LYS A 50 11.46 1.62 17.06
C LYS A 50 12.81 1.08 17.54
N THR A 51 12.95 -0.25 17.54
CA THR A 51 14.16 -0.96 17.99
C THR A 51 14.59 -1.99 16.95
N ASP A 52 15.86 -2.43 17.01
CA ASP A 52 16.37 -3.49 16.16
C ASP A 52 15.57 -4.80 16.35
N THR A 53 15.15 -5.09 17.59
CA THR A 53 14.36 -6.27 17.92
C THR A 53 13.00 -6.26 17.21
N ASN A 54 12.32 -5.12 17.20
CA ASN A 54 11.01 -4.94 16.58
C ASN A 54 11.07 -4.71 15.05
N ALA A 55 12.27 -4.59 14.45
CA ALA A 55 12.42 -4.52 13.00
C ALA A 55 12.10 -5.87 12.35
N HIS A 56 11.62 -5.85 11.10
CA HIS A 56 11.47 -7.06 10.28
C HIS A 56 12.83 -7.60 9.81
N PRO A 57 12.88 -8.89 9.47
CA PRO A 57 11.85 -9.90 9.53
C PRO A 57 11.60 -10.44 10.94
N HIS A 58 10.45 -11.11 11.15
CA HIS A 58 10.11 -11.82 12.38
C HIS A 58 10.19 -13.32 12.18
N MET A 59 10.56 -14.05 13.24
CA MET A 59 10.69 -15.51 13.23
C MET A 59 9.76 -16.13 14.26
N ASP A 60 9.40 -17.41 14.04
CA ASP A 60 8.80 -18.23 15.10
C ASP A 60 9.81 -18.51 16.22
N TRP A 61 9.34 -18.87 17.41
CA TRP A 61 10.21 -19.09 18.58
C TRP A 61 11.20 -20.25 18.39
N LYS A 62 10.97 -21.14 17.42
CA LYS A 62 11.89 -22.24 17.05
C LYS A 62 12.79 -21.89 15.87
N ARG A 63 12.70 -20.68 15.33
CA ARG A 63 13.50 -20.14 14.22
C ARG A 63 13.44 -21.00 12.95
N ARG A 64 12.28 -21.60 12.67
CA ARG A 64 12.05 -22.41 11.46
C ARG A 64 11.61 -21.59 10.28
N ILE A 65 10.83 -20.53 10.55
CA ILE A 65 10.35 -19.62 9.53
C ILE A 65 10.85 -18.20 9.79
N SER A 66 10.84 -17.40 8.74
CA SER A 66 11.04 -15.96 8.79
C SER A 66 10.03 -15.29 7.89
N LEU A 67 9.43 -14.19 8.34
CA LEU A 67 8.44 -13.46 7.56
C LEU A 67 8.63 -11.95 7.60
N VAL A 68 8.15 -11.30 6.53
CA VAL A 68 7.91 -9.86 6.48
C VAL A 68 6.42 -9.61 6.27
N HIS A 69 5.91 -8.52 6.84
CA HIS A 69 4.50 -8.19 6.91
C HIS A 69 4.29 -6.69 6.67
N ASN A 70 3.45 -6.37 5.70
CA ASN A 70 2.83 -5.05 5.52
C ASN A 70 1.37 -5.14 5.96
N GLY A 71 0.95 -4.29 6.86
CA GLY A 71 -0.42 -4.25 7.37
C GLY A 71 -0.50 -4.20 8.88
N THR A 72 -1.67 -4.50 9.42
CA THR A 72 -1.96 -4.55 10.86
C THR A 72 -2.90 -5.70 11.16
N ILE A 73 -2.68 -6.37 12.29
CA ILE A 73 -3.51 -7.49 12.74
C ILE A 73 -4.32 -7.06 13.96
N ASP A 74 -5.61 -6.84 13.78
CA ASP A 74 -6.51 -6.27 14.78
C ASP A 74 -6.68 -7.19 16.00
N ASN A 75 -6.74 -8.51 15.77
CA ASN A 75 -6.91 -9.50 16.83
C ASN A 75 -5.58 -10.03 17.41
N PHE A 76 -4.44 -9.35 17.15
CA PHE A 76 -3.11 -9.82 17.57
C PHE A 76 -2.99 -10.06 19.08
N ALA A 77 -3.62 -9.23 19.90
CA ALA A 77 -3.54 -9.33 21.37
C ALA A 77 -4.17 -10.62 21.88
N GLN A 78 -5.33 -11.01 21.33
CA GLN A 78 -5.98 -12.27 21.68
C GLN A 78 -5.17 -13.47 21.20
N LEU A 79 -4.74 -13.46 19.95
CA LEU A 79 -3.88 -14.53 19.39
C LEU A 79 -2.59 -14.70 20.19
N LYS A 80 -1.93 -13.60 20.58
CA LYS A 80 -0.73 -13.63 21.42
C LYS A 80 -0.97 -14.33 22.76
N LYS A 81 -2.07 -13.96 23.44
CA LYS A 81 -2.47 -14.56 24.71
C LYS A 81 -2.67 -16.08 24.58
N ASP A 82 -3.37 -16.50 23.54
CA ASP A 82 -3.66 -17.92 23.30
C ASP A 82 -2.40 -18.72 22.96
N LEU A 83 -1.48 -18.13 22.18
CA LEU A 83 -0.19 -18.75 21.85
C LEU A 83 0.73 -18.86 23.07
N ILE A 84 0.77 -17.85 23.94
CA ILE A 84 1.52 -17.92 25.21
C ILE A 84 0.97 -19.06 26.10
N ALA A 85 -0.35 -19.21 26.18
CA ALA A 85 -0.97 -20.31 26.93
C ALA A 85 -0.63 -21.70 26.35
N LYS A 86 -0.26 -21.77 25.06
CA LYS A 86 0.22 -22.97 24.36
C LYS A 86 1.74 -23.14 24.42
N GLY A 87 2.45 -22.28 25.15
CA GLY A 87 3.89 -22.37 25.38
C GLY A 87 4.77 -21.66 24.34
N CYS A 88 4.18 -20.84 23.46
CA CYS A 88 4.97 -20.03 22.51
C CYS A 88 5.68 -18.87 23.23
N ILE A 89 6.91 -18.59 22.83
CA ILE A 89 7.74 -17.52 23.40
C ILE A 89 7.72 -16.34 22.44
N PHE A 90 7.59 -15.14 22.99
CA PHE A 90 7.61 -13.88 22.25
C PHE A 90 8.82 -13.05 22.63
N MET A 91 9.48 -12.48 21.64
CA MET A 91 10.69 -11.68 21.78
C MET A 91 10.45 -10.19 21.44
N THR A 92 9.33 -9.90 20.78
CA THR A 92 9.01 -8.56 20.28
C THR A 92 7.61 -8.09 20.73
N GLU A 93 7.33 -6.83 20.48
CA GLU A 93 6.04 -6.21 20.77
C GLU A 93 5.14 -6.13 19.53
N THR A 94 5.57 -6.70 18.40
CA THR A 94 4.90 -6.53 17.10
C THR A 94 3.79 -7.55 16.91
N ASP A 95 2.76 -7.16 16.17
CA ASP A 95 1.72 -8.04 15.64
C ASP A 95 2.28 -9.06 14.64
N SER A 96 3.32 -8.70 13.91
CA SER A 96 3.98 -9.56 12.94
C SER A 96 4.63 -10.80 13.56
N GLU A 97 5.19 -10.71 14.78
CA GLU A 97 5.69 -11.89 15.49
C GLU A 97 4.56 -12.84 15.88
N VAL A 98 3.35 -12.31 16.11
CA VAL A 98 2.18 -13.17 16.39
C VAL A 98 1.87 -14.06 15.20
N ILE A 99 1.94 -13.52 13.98
CA ILE A 99 1.78 -14.32 12.74
C ILE A 99 2.86 -15.41 12.67
N ALA A 100 4.13 -15.04 12.90
CA ALA A 100 5.24 -16.01 12.85
C ALA A 100 5.04 -17.14 13.85
N ASN A 101 4.66 -16.81 15.08
CA ASN A 101 4.41 -17.81 16.12
C ASN A 101 3.15 -18.64 15.86
N LEU A 102 2.12 -18.07 15.24
CA LEU A 102 0.92 -18.82 14.85
C LEU A 102 1.24 -19.87 13.79
N ILE A 103 2.00 -19.51 12.75
CA ILE A 103 2.49 -20.44 11.73
C ILE A 103 3.37 -21.50 12.38
N GLY A 104 4.33 -21.10 13.24
CA GLY A 104 5.18 -22.02 13.96
C GLY A 104 4.40 -23.02 14.83
N TYR A 105 3.34 -22.59 15.49
CA TYR A 105 2.46 -23.47 16.26
C TYR A 105 1.72 -24.47 15.35
N LYS A 106 1.25 -24.05 14.18
CA LYS A 106 0.61 -24.95 13.19
C LYS A 106 1.58 -26.01 12.67
N LEU A 107 2.84 -25.64 12.44
CA LEU A 107 3.90 -26.61 12.11
C LEU A 107 4.12 -27.65 13.22
N ASP A 108 4.02 -27.25 14.50
CA ASP A 108 4.11 -28.18 15.63
C ASP A 108 2.94 -29.17 15.70
N LEU A 109 1.79 -28.79 15.16
CA LEU A 109 0.64 -29.67 14.99
C LEU A 109 0.78 -30.65 13.81
N GLY A 110 1.88 -30.58 13.06
CA GLY A 110 2.19 -31.46 11.95
C GLY A 110 1.63 -31.04 10.59
N LEU A 111 1.18 -29.78 10.43
CA LEU A 111 0.75 -29.27 9.15
C LEU A 111 1.97 -29.07 8.22
N SER A 112 1.74 -29.17 6.90
CA SER A 112 2.72 -28.74 5.91
C SER A 112 3.02 -27.25 6.04
N PHE A 113 4.11 -26.77 5.43
CA PHE A 113 4.47 -25.34 5.50
C PHE A 113 3.37 -24.47 4.88
N GLU A 114 2.87 -24.86 3.74
CA GLU A 114 1.82 -24.17 3.00
C GLU A 114 0.49 -24.16 3.77
N ASP A 115 0.07 -25.32 4.29
CA ASP A 115 -1.14 -25.43 5.10
C ASP A 115 -1.04 -24.65 6.41
N ALA A 116 0.15 -24.65 7.04
CA ALA A 116 0.38 -23.88 8.25
C ALA A 116 0.21 -22.36 8.02
N VAL A 117 0.67 -21.85 6.87
CA VAL A 117 0.43 -20.47 6.48
C VAL A 117 -1.06 -20.24 6.21
N ALA A 118 -1.69 -21.09 5.40
CA ALA A 118 -3.10 -20.97 5.03
C ALA A 118 -4.02 -20.98 6.25
N GLU A 119 -3.84 -21.94 7.16
CA GLU A 119 -4.61 -22.00 8.39
C GLU A 119 -4.31 -20.88 9.39
N SER A 120 -3.12 -20.29 9.33
CA SER A 120 -2.79 -19.14 10.16
C SER A 120 -3.48 -17.88 9.66
N VAL A 121 -3.39 -17.58 8.37
CA VAL A 121 -4.03 -16.38 7.81
C VAL A 121 -5.55 -16.41 7.91
N SER A 122 -6.18 -17.60 7.90
CA SER A 122 -7.63 -17.74 8.10
C SER A 122 -8.11 -17.30 9.50
N GLN A 123 -7.21 -17.21 10.48
CA GLN A 123 -7.50 -16.77 11.85
C GLN A 123 -7.18 -15.30 12.10
N LEU A 124 -6.54 -14.62 11.15
CA LEU A 124 -6.20 -13.22 11.26
C LEU A 124 -7.42 -12.33 10.97
N GLN A 125 -7.48 -11.20 11.66
CA GLN A 125 -8.39 -10.10 11.37
C GLN A 125 -7.55 -8.85 11.11
N GLY A 126 -7.86 -8.10 10.05
CA GLY A 126 -7.10 -6.92 9.64
C GLY A 126 -6.53 -7.05 8.24
N THR A 127 -5.37 -6.46 7.99
CA THR A 127 -4.75 -6.42 6.68
C THR A 127 -3.36 -7.03 6.70
N TRP A 128 -2.98 -7.69 5.58
CA TRP A 128 -1.65 -8.24 5.42
C TRP A 128 -1.21 -8.37 3.97
N GLY A 129 0.09 -8.12 3.77
CA GLY A 129 0.87 -8.57 2.64
C GLY A 129 2.08 -9.32 3.19
N LEU A 130 2.05 -10.65 3.13
CA LEU A 130 3.02 -11.53 3.77
C LEU A 130 3.94 -12.19 2.75
N CYS A 131 5.25 -12.22 3.08
CA CYS A 131 6.21 -13.13 2.45
C CYS A 131 6.84 -13.99 3.54
N VAL A 132 6.69 -15.29 3.44
CA VAL A 132 7.16 -16.26 4.43
C VAL A 132 8.15 -17.23 3.79
N ILE A 133 9.32 -17.42 4.42
CA ILE A 133 10.31 -18.41 4.05
C ILE A 133 10.50 -19.43 5.19
N HIS A 134 10.86 -20.65 4.85
CA HIS A 134 11.10 -21.74 5.80
C HIS A 134 12.50 -22.32 5.61
N LYS A 135 13.19 -22.65 6.70
CA LYS A 135 14.58 -23.16 6.64
C LYS A 135 14.75 -24.47 5.86
N ASP A 136 13.74 -25.36 5.94
CA ASP A 136 13.78 -26.69 5.31
C ASP A 136 13.20 -26.68 3.87
N TYR A 137 12.67 -25.53 3.40
CA TYR A 137 12.17 -25.31 2.04
C TYR A 137 12.88 -24.11 1.38
N PRO A 138 14.18 -24.24 1.06
CA PRO A 138 14.99 -23.12 0.57
C PRO A 138 14.73 -22.76 -0.90
N ASP A 139 13.73 -23.37 -1.52
CA ASP A 139 13.39 -23.22 -2.93
C ASP A 139 12.13 -22.37 -3.16
N ARG A 140 11.43 -21.93 -2.09
CA ARG A 140 10.13 -21.26 -2.22
C ARG A 140 9.88 -20.17 -1.19
N ILE A 141 9.02 -19.22 -1.58
CA ILE A 141 8.41 -18.23 -0.71
C ILE A 141 6.90 -18.46 -0.74
N VAL A 142 6.26 -18.54 0.42
CA VAL A 142 4.80 -18.53 0.52
C VAL A 142 4.34 -17.10 0.72
N LEU A 143 3.42 -16.68 -0.12
CA LEU A 143 2.82 -15.35 -0.14
C LEU A 143 1.38 -15.44 0.35
N ALA A 144 0.91 -14.43 1.08
CA ALA A 144 -0.51 -14.29 1.39
C ALA A 144 -0.90 -12.82 1.40
N ARG A 145 -2.06 -12.49 0.83
CA ARG A 145 -2.55 -11.13 0.74
C ARG A 145 -3.96 -10.98 1.30
N ASN A 146 -4.18 -9.87 2.01
CA ASN A 146 -5.49 -9.31 2.33
C ASN A 146 -5.34 -7.80 2.62
N GLY A 147 -5.93 -6.94 1.80
CA GLY A 147 -5.89 -5.48 1.95
C GLY A 147 -4.57 -4.84 1.53
N SER A 148 -3.42 -5.30 2.02
CA SER A 148 -2.10 -4.73 1.67
C SER A 148 -1.57 -5.27 0.34
N PRO A 149 -1.06 -4.42 -0.59
CA PRO A 149 -0.61 -4.86 -1.91
C PRO A 149 0.54 -5.87 -1.84
N LEU A 150 0.50 -6.86 -2.73
CA LEU A 150 1.57 -7.82 -2.96
C LEU A 150 1.65 -8.17 -4.43
N LEU A 151 2.78 -7.85 -5.06
CA LEU A 151 3.02 -7.93 -6.49
C LEU A 151 4.11 -8.96 -6.77
N VAL A 152 3.96 -9.71 -7.85
CA VAL A 152 4.95 -10.69 -8.30
C VAL A 152 5.33 -10.42 -9.74
N GLY A 153 6.62 -10.29 -10.01
CA GLY A 153 7.18 -10.16 -11.35
C GLY A 153 8.31 -11.14 -11.56
N SER A 154 8.56 -11.52 -12.80
CA SER A 154 9.65 -12.44 -13.17
C SER A 154 10.44 -11.91 -14.32
N SER A 155 11.75 -12.17 -14.33
CA SER A 155 12.66 -11.91 -15.44
C SER A 155 13.92 -12.78 -15.30
N ASP A 156 14.42 -13.31 -16.41
CA ASP A 156 15.71 -14.02 -16.49
C ASP A 156 15.88 -15.14 -15.45
N GLY A 157 14.81 -15.92 -15.19
CA GLY A 157 14.84 -17.02 -14.23
C GLY A 157 14.87 -16.59 -12.76
N GLN A 158 14.59 -15.32 -12.50
CA GLN A 158 14.44 -14.74 -11.17
C GLN A 158 12.99 -14.31 -10.94
N VAL A 159 12.53 -14.42 -9.71
CA VAL A 159 11.20 -13.94 -9.31
C VAL A 159 11.35 -12.90 -8.22
N PHE A 160 10.64 -11.82 -8.39
CA PHE A 160 10.65 -10.66 -7.50
C PHE A 160 9.27 -10.45 -6.90
N VAL A 161 9.23 -10.22 -5.60
CA VAL A 161 8.00 -9.88 -4.88
C VAL A 161 8.16 -8.50 -4.24
N ALA A 162 7.16 -7.65 -4.40
CA ALA A 162 7.20 -6.29 -3.86
C ALA A 162 5.80 -5.81 -3.48
N SER A 163 5.74 -4.76 -2.66
CA SER A 163 4.49 -4.08 -2.29
C SER A 163 4.11 -2.92 -3.25
N GLU A 164 5.03 -2.52 -4.15
CA GLU A 164 4.77 -1.45 -5.11
C GLU A 164 5.44 -1.73 -6.47
N PRO A 165 4.83 -1.30 -7.61
CA PRO A 165 5.38 -1.54 -8.95
C PRO A 165 6.77 -0.92 -9.15
N ALA A 166 7.05 0.21 -8.51
CA ALA A 166 8.32 0.90 -8.64
C ALA A 166 9.52 0.08 -8.18
N ALA A 167 9.32 -0.79 -7.18
CA ALA A 167 10.37 -1.70 -6.72
C ALA A 167 10.71 -2.78 -7.74
N LEU A 168 9.74 -3.17 -8.57
CA LEU A 168 9.91 -4.18 -9.64
C LEU A 168 10.49 -3.60 -10.95
N ALA A 169 10.32 -2.30 -11.19
CA ALA A 169 10.58 -1.64 -12.47
C ALA A 169 12.02 -1.80 -13.02
N ARG A 170 13.00 -2.08 -12.12
CA ARG A 170 14.39 -2.34 -12.51
C ARG A 170 14.66 -3.77 -12.94
N HIS A 171 13.74 -4.67 -12.63
CA HIS A 171 13.92 -6.11 -12.78
C HIS A 171 12.97 -6.71 -13.81
N THR A 172 11.77 -6.15 -13.95
CA THR A 172 10.77 -6.64 -14.89
C THR A 172 9.89 -5.50 -15.41
N SER A 173 9.30 -5.69 -16.60
CA SER A 173 8.34 -4.76 -17.21
C SER A 173 6.89 -5.13 -16.92
N GLN A 174 6.64 -6.27 -16.27
CA GLN A 174 5.29 -6.78 -16.00
C GLN A 174 5.23 -7.39 -14.61
N TYR A 175 4.05 -7.32 -14.00
CA TYR A 175 3.77 -7.95 -12.71
C TYR A 175 2.34 -8.44 -12.64
N LEU A 176 2.14 -9.44 -11.79
CA LEU A 176 0.84 -9.88 -11.31
C LEU A 176 0.60 -9.31 -9.91
N MET A 177 -0.62 -8.87 -9.62
CA MET A 177 -1.05 -8.51 -8.27
C MET A 177 -1.91 -9.63 -7.68
N LEU A 178 -1.56 -10.12 -6.49
CA LEU A 178 -2.40 -11.05 -5.76
C LEU A 178 -3.73 -10.37 -5.40
N GLN A 179 -4.81 -11.13 -5.34
CA GLN A 179 -6.12 -10.66 -4.86
C GLN A 179 -6.25 -10.88 -3.35
N ASP A 180 -7.23 -10.23 -2.73
CA ASP A 180 -7.49 -10.41 -1.31
C ASP A 180 -7.96 -11.84 -1.01
N GLY A 181 -7.42 -12.41 0.06
CA GLY A 181 -7.62 -13.79 0.44
C GLY A 181 -6.75 -14.81 -0.32
N GLU A 182 -5.93 -14.37 -1.28
CA GLU A 182 -5.05 -15.28 -2.02
C GLU A 182 -3.81 -15.67 -1.24
N ILE A 183 -3.43 -16.95 -1.45
CA ILE A 183 -2.16 -17.52 -1.04
C ILE A 183 -1.48 -18.07 -2.30
N ALA A 184 -0.20 -17.78 -2.47
CA ALA A 184 0.58 -18.20 -3.62
C ALA A 184 1.95 -18.74 -3.20
N ILE A 185 2.49 -19.65 -3.99
CA ILE A 185 3.84 -20.17 -3.82
C ILE A 185 4.70 -19.68 -4.97
N VAL A 186 5.82 -19.07 -4.64
CA VAL A 186 6.80 -18.57 -5.60
C VAL A 186 8.07 -19.40 -5.49
N THR A 187 8.55 -19.87 -6.62
CA THR A 187 9.82 -20.59 -6.77
C THR A 187 10.68 -19.95 -7.86
N SER A 188 11.91 -20.39 -8.04
CA SER A 188 12.76 -19.96 -9.16
C SER A 188 12.16 -20.25 -10.55
N LYS A 189 11.15 -21.11 -10.63
CA LYS A 189 10.43 -21.44 -11.88
C LYS A 189 9.26 -20.51 -12.18
N GLY A 190 8.93 -19.61 -11.29
CA GLY A 190 7.80 -18.69 -11.42
C GLY A 190 6.85 -18.78 -10.23
N ILE A 191 5.66 -18.25 -10.44
CA ILE A 191 4.52 -18.31 -9.52
C ILE A 191 3.71 -19.59 -9.82
N ASP A 192 2.92 -20.04 -8.87
CA ASP A 192 2.06 -21.21 -9.01
C ASP A 192 1.18 -21.14 -10.28
N GLN A 193 1.08 -22.26 -11.02
CA GLN A 193 0.45 -22.35 -12.36
C GLN A 193 -0.98 -21.78 -12.44
N LEU A 194 -1.70 -21.76 -11.30
CA LEU A 194 -3.06 -21.20 -11.23
C LEU A 194 -3.08 -19.67 -11.45
N LEU A 195 -1.95 -18.99 -11.24
CA LEU A 195 -1.84 -17.55 -11.39
C LEU A 195 -1.18 -17.14 -12.72
N GLU A 196 -0.53 -18.08 -13.43
CA GLU A 196 0.12 -17.81 -14.73
C GLU A 196 -0.89 -17.44 -15.84
N SER A 197 -2.15 -17.79 -15.69
CA SER A 197 -3.22 -17.51 -16.68
C SER A 197 -3.87 -16.12 -16.56
N ARG A 198 -3.44 -15.30 -15.63
CA ARG A 198 -4.01 -13.97 -15.37
C ARG A 198 -3.37 -12.87 -16.21
N ASP A 199 -4.12 -11.81 -16.41
CA ASP A 199 -3.63 -10.60 -17.07
C ASP A 199 -2.51 -9.96 -16.27
N MET A 200 -1.36 -9.81 -16.92
CA MET A 200 -0.20 -9.14 -16.36
C MET A 200 -0.32 -7.62 -16.51
N HIS A 201 -0.11 -6.90 -15.44
CA HIS A 201 -0.01 -5.45 -15.47
C HIS A 201 1.34 -5.02 -16.02
N ARG A 202 1.36 -3.98 -16.86
CA ARG A 202 2.62 -3.39 -17.36
C ARG A 202 3.11 -2.30 -16.41
N ILE A 203 4.38 -2.33 -16.11
CA ILE A 203 5.05 -1.24 -15.41
C ILE A 203 5.31 -0.14 -16.45
N SER A 204 4.77 1.06 -16.22
CA SER A 204 5.10 2.21 -17.07
C SER A 204 6.60 2.50 -16.96
N ALA A 205 7.23 2.74 -18.12
CA ALA A 205 8.67 3.00 -18.22
C ALA A 205 9.07 4.42 -17.74
N GLU A 206 8.34 5.01 -16.81
CA GLU A 206 8.81 6.19 -16.11
C GLU A 206 10.06 5.79 -15.35
N THR A 207 11.17 6.42 -15.70
CA THR A 207 12.48 6.19 -15.09
C THR A 207 12.31 6.30 -13.56
N VAL A 208 12.45 5.18 -12.85
CA VAL A 208 12.36 5.16 -11.40
C VAL A 208 13.59 5.88 -10.88
N GLU A 209 13.44 7.16 -10.60
CA GLU A 209 14.46 7.94 -9.94
C GLU A 209 14.75 7.34 -8.57
N THR A 210 16.01 7.09 -8.31
CA THR A 210 16.46 6.42 -7.06
C THR A 210 17.24 7.33 -6.14
N SER A 211 17.48 8.56 -6.59
CA SER A 211 18.19 9.60 -5.84
C SER A 211 17.45 10.93 -5.99
N PRO A 212 17.44 11.78 -4.98
CA PRO A 212 16.92 13.15 -5.11
C PRO A 212 17.86 14.08 -5.87
N ASP A 213 19.07 13.65 -6.27
CA ASP A 213 20.08 14.51 -6.88
C ASP A 213 19.52 15.41 -7.99
N PRO A 214 19.93 16.68 -8.06
CA PRO A 214 20.98 17.34 -7.27
C PRO A 214 20.50 17.91 -5.91
N PHE A 215 19.30 17.58 -5.45
CA PHE A 215 18.75 18.10 -4.20
C PHE A 215 19.25 17.25 -3.01
N PRO A 216 19.40 17.86 -1.81
CA PRO A 216 19.87 17.16 -0.62
C PRO A 216 18.89 16.10 -0.10
N HIS A 217 17.58 16.22 -0.41
CA HIS A 217 16.54 15.29 -0.01
C HIS A 217 15.31 15.38 -0.90
N TRP A 218 14.48 14.35 -0.88
CA TRP A 218 13.29 14.19 -1.73
C TRP A 218 12.27 15.32 -1.57
N THR A 219 11.98 15.73 -0.34
CA THR A 219 10.98 16.81 -0.10
C THR A 219 11.33 18.09 -0.84
N LEU A 220 12.60 18.50 -0.83
CA LEU A 220 13.02 19.72 -1.52
C LEU A 220 12.88 19.55 -3.04
N LYS A 221 13.31 18.39 -3.58
CA LYS A 221 13.12 18.07 -5.00
C LYS A 221 11.65 18.16 -5.39
N GLU A 222 10.77 17.52 -4.65
CA GLU A 222 9.33 17.45 -4.92
C GLU A 222 8.65 18.83 -4.80
N ILE A 223 9.15 19.71 -3.91
CA ILE A 223 8.72 21.11 -3.86
C ILE A 223 9.02 21.82 -5.19
N PHE A 224 10.21 21.65 -5.74
CA PHE A 224 10.60 22.25 -7.03
C PHE A 224 9.93 21.59 -8.23
N GLU A 225 9.44 20.37 -8.11
CA GLU A 225 8.71 19.66 -9.16
C GLU A 225 7.24 20.08 -9.27
N GLN A 226 6.70 20.87 -8.33
CA GLN A 226 5.30 21.26 -8.33
C GLN A 226 4.82 21.90 -9.63
N PRO A 227 5.54 22.84 -10.29
CA PRO A 227 5.09 23.41 -11.56
C PRO A 227 4.87 22.34 -12.64
N GLN A 228 5.80 21.38 -12.75
CA GLN A 228 5.70 20.30 -13.73
C GLN A 228 4.59 19.29 -13.36
N SER A 229 4.42 18.99 -12.07
CA SER A 229 3.35 18.11 -11.61
C SER A 229 1.97 18.70 -11.84
N LEU A 230 1.81 20.00 -11.62
CA LEU A 230 0.57 20.73 -11.94
C LEU A 230 0.29 20.72 -13.45
N ALA A 231 1.30 20.97 -14.27
CA ALA A 231 1.15 20.89 -15.71
C ALA A 231 0.68 19.50 -16.17
N ARG A 232 1.26 18.43 -15.60
CA ARG A 232 0.82 17.05 -15.86
C ARG A 232 -0.60 16.78 -15.32
N ALA A 233 -0.90 17.23 -14.11
CA ALA A 233 -2.23 17.06 -13.50
C ALA A 233 -3.33 17.72 -14.33
N LEU A 234 -3.02 18.83 -15.00
CA LEU A 234 -3.91 19.51 -15.96
C LEU A 234 -3.74 18.98 -17.40
N ASN A 235 -2.98 17.90 -17.60
CA ASN A 235 -2.65 17.34 -18.90
C ASN A 235 -2.14 18.43 -19.88
N TYR A 236 -1.20 19.27 -19.42
CA TYR A 236 -0.63 20.40 -20.14
C TYR A 236 -1.70 21.32 -20.77
N GLY A 237 -2.80 21.53 -20.04
CA GLY A 237 -3.96 22.29 -20.51
C GLY A 237 -5.01 21.47 -21.27
N GLY A 238 -4.73 20.21 -21.60
CA GLY A 238 -5.66 19.34 -22.32
C GLY A 238 -6.90 18.91 -21.53
N ARG A 239 -6.91 19.15 -20.19
CA ARG A 239 -8.12 19.00 -19.38
C ARG A 239 -9.05 20.20 -19.48
N ILE A 240 -8.57 21.37 -19.86
CA ILE A 240 -9.36 22.58 -20.04
C ILE A 240 -9.84 22.62 -21.49
N MET A 241 -11.13 22.60 -21.72
CA MET A 241 -11.67 22.66 -23.08
C MET A 241 -11.51 24.06 -23.70
N ALA A 242 -11.33 24.11 -25.02
CA ALA A 242 -10.94 25.30 -25.77
C ALA A 242 -11.82 26.54 -25.55
N HIS A 243 -13.03 26.38 -25.05
CA HIS A 243 -13.95 27.52 -24.71
C HIS A 243 -14.06 27.79 -23.21
N GLY A 244 -13.20 27.19 -22.37
CA GLY A 244 -13.10 27.48 -20.95
C GLY A 244 -14.27 27.03 -20.06
N ASN A 245 -15.32 26.45 -20.63
CA ASN A 245 -16.58 26.19 -19.93
C ASN A 245 -16.70 24.73 -19.43
N ARG A 246 -15.71 23.90 -19.68
CA ARG A 246 -15.71 22.47 -19.26
C ARG A 246 -14.31 21.98 -19.01
N VAL A 247 -14.18 21.07 -18.06
CA VAL A 247 -12.93 20.37 -17.73
C VAL A 247 -13.10 18.88 -17.99
N LYS A 248 -12.10 18.23 -18.58
CA LYS A 248 -12.07 16.78 -18.76
C LYS A 248 -11.43 16.13 -17.54
N LEU A 249 -12.19 15.36 -16.80
CA LEU A 249 -11.79 14.71 -15.55
C LEU A 249 -11.73 13.17 -15.67
N GLY A 250 -11.39 12.65 -16.85
CA GLY A 250 -11.19 11.24 -17.07
C GLY A 250 -12.46 10.42 -16.82
N GLY A 251 -12.40 9.47 -15.87
CA GLY A 251 -13.53 8.61 -15.56
C GLY A 251 -14.77 9.35 -15.03
N LEU A 252 -14.59 10.53 -14.45
CA LEU A 252 -15.72 11.32 -13.94
C LEU A 252 -16.61 11.87 -15.06
N ASP A 253 -16.03 12.25 -16.20
CA ASP A 253 -16.79 12.81 -17.34
C ASP A 253 -17.79 11.84 -17.95
N GLN A 254 -17.54 10.55 -17.82
CA GLN A 254 -18.37 9.51 -18.42
C GLN A 254 -19.47 9.05 -17.49
N ASN A 255 -19.43 9.43 -16.22
CA ASN A 255 -20.36 8.97 -15.21
C ASN A 255 -21.53 9.95 -15.02
N LYS A 256 -22.68 9.62 -15.63
CA LYS A 256 -23.91 10.41 -15.49
C LYS A 256 -24.47 10.43 -14.07
N ASP A 257 -24.07 9.50 -13.21
CA ASP A 257 -24.53 9.45 -11.82
C ASP A 257 -24.01 10.62 -10.98
N LEU A 258 -22.92 11.26 -11.42
CA LEU A 258 -22.42 12.50 -10.80
C LEU A 258 -23.46 13.62 -10.80
N LEU A 259 -24.24 13.74 -11.89
CA LEU A 259 -25.26 14.77 -12.01
C LEU A 259 -26.44 14.61 -11.04
N ALA A 260 -26.59 13.41 -10.45
CA ALA A 260 -27.63 13.13 -9.47
C ALA A 260 -27.17 13.39 -8.02
N ILE A 261 -25.90 13.75 -7.82
CA ILE A 261 -25.35 14.05 -6.49
C ILE A 261 -25.71 15.49 -6.11
N ARG A 262 -26.34 15.62 -4.96
CA ARG A 262 -26.67 16.90 -4.34
C ARG A 262 -25.85 17.16 -3.09
N ASN A 263 -25.44 16.08 -2.42
CA ASN A 263 -24.72 16.12 -1.16
C ASN A 263 -23.40 15.37 -1.31
N LEU A 264 -22.28 16.11 -1.30
CA LEU A 264 -20.95 15.58 -1.53
C LEU A 264 -20.12 15.55 -0.24
N LEU A 265 -19.55 14.40 0.07
CA LEU A 265 -18.55 14.24 1.12
C LEU A 265 -17.16 14.11 0.49
N LEU A 266 -16.20 14.92 0.93
CA LEU A 266 -14.79 14.85 0.53
C LEU A 266 -14.02 14.19 1.67
N ALA A 267 -13.43 13.00 1.46
CA ALA A 267 -12.74 12.28 2.51
C ALA A 267 -11.27 12.01 2.14
N GLY A 268 -10.37 12.25 3.07
CA GLY A 268 -8.93 12.01 2.91
C GLY A 268 -8.20 12.16 4.23
N CYS A 269 -6.92 11.80 4.27
CA CYS A 269 -6.06 11.92 5.46
C CYS A 269 -4.93 12.91 5.20
N GLY A 270 -4.49 13.63 6.23
CA GLY A 270 -3.36 14.55 6.18
C GLY A 270 -3.52 15.64 5.12
N THR A 271 -2.56 15.81 4.20
CA THR A 271 -2.63 16.83 3.15
C THR A 271 -3.77 16.59 2.15
N SER A 272 -4.19 15.34 1.94
CA SER A 272 -5.36 15.02 1.13
C SER A 272 -6.65 15.56 1.75
N LEU A 273 -6.78 15.52 3.08
CA LEU A 273 -7.87 16.19 3.80
C LEU A 273 -7.85 17.71 3.53
N TYR A 274 -6.67 18.35 3.62
CA TYR A 274 -6.56 19.80 3.36
C TYR A 274 -6.93 20.16 1.92
N ALA A 275 -6.62 19.31 0.95
CA ALA A 275 -7.09 19.47 -0.42
C ALA A 275 -8.63 19.35 -0.50
N GLY A 276 -9.22 18.42 0.25
CA GLY A 276 -10.66 18.29 0.41
C GLY A 276 -11.31 19.52 1.04
N MET A 277 -10.73 20.06 2.11
CA MET A 277 -11.22 21.29 2.78
C MET A 277 -11.18 22.51 1.84
N TYR A 278 -10.14 22.64 1.02
CA TYR A 278 -10.10 23.66 -0.02
C TYR A 278 -11.22 23.45 -1.05
N GLY A 279 -11.43 22.21 -1.49
CA GLY A 279 -12.51 21.84 -2.40
C GLY A 279 -13.89 22.16 -1.82
N GLU A 280 -14.11 21.84 -0.54
CA GLU A 280 -15.35 22.19 0.17
C GLU A 280 -15.65 23.69 0.09
N GLN A 281 -14.69 24.52 0.46
CA GLN A 281 -14.87 25.97 0.42
C GLN A 281 -15.17 26.49 -0.99
N LEU A 282 -14.44 25.99 -1.98
CA LEU A 282 -14.62 26.40 -3.37
C LEU A 282 -15.98 25.97 -3.92
N MET A 283 -16.38 24.71 -3.70
CA MET A 283 -17.64 24.15 -4.16
C MET A 283 -18.85 24.79 -3.47
N GLN A 284 -18.74 25.14 -2.18
CA GLN A 284 -19.75 25.92 -1.46
C GLN A 284 -19.88 27.34 -2.05
N TRP A 285 -18.76 28.00 -2.31
CA TRP A 285 -18.76 29.34 -2.89
C TRP A 285 -19.36 29.36 -4.31
N LEU A 286 -19.11 28.34 -5.11
CA LEU A 286 -19.65 28.16 -6.46
C LEU A 286 -21.08 27.61 -6.48
N ALA A 287 -21.61 27.19 -5.31
CA ALA A 287 -22.92 26.56 -5.17
C ALA A 287 -23.12 25.30 -6.06
N CYS A 288 -22.07 24.49 -6.21
CA CYS A 288 -22.09 23.31 -7.07
C CYS A 288 -23.01 22.20 -6.55
N PHE A 289 -23.19 22.12 -5.22
CA PHE A 289 -23.96 21.10 -4.51
C PHE A 289 -24.83 21.76 -3.43
N ASP A 290 -25.88 21.08 -2.99
CA ASP A 290 -26.72 21.55 -1.88
C ASP A 290 -25.92 21.53 -0.56
N GLN A 291 -25.07 20.52 -0.39
CA GLN A 291 -24.11 20.42 0.72
C GLN A 291 -22.79 19.83 0.23
N VAL A 292 -21.70 20.43 0.67
CA VAL A 292 -20.34 19.85 0.54
C VAL A 292 -19.69 19.91 1.91
N ARG A 293 -19.02 18.82 2.28
CA ARG A 293 -18.28 18.73 3.54
C ARG A 293 -17.01 17.93 3.36
N ALA A 294 -15.90 18.42 3.89
CA ALA A 294 -14.67 17.64 4.05
C ALA A 294 -14.62 16.98 5.41
N ILE A 295 -14.11 15.76 5.45
CA ILE A 295 -13.94 14.98 6.67
C ILE A 295 -12.61 14.22 6.64
N ASP A 296 -11.96 14.10 7.81
CA ASP A 296 -10.85 13.16 7.94
C ASP A 296 -11.38 11.74 7.79
N ALA A 297 -10.75 10.95 6.90
CA ALA A 297 -11.20 9.59 6.66
C ALA A 297 -11.10 8.70 7.91
N THR A 298 -10.23 9.04 8.86
CA THR A 298 -10.11 8.36 10.18
C THR A 298 -11.36 8.52 11.04
N GLU A 299 -12.05 9.67 10.91
CA GLU A 299 -13.25 10.04 11.68
C GLU A 299 -14.56 9.68 10.96
N LEU A 300 -14.47 9.08 9.74
CA LEU A 300 -15.65 8.76 8.96
C LEU A 300 -16.36 7.53 9.54
N GLU A 301 -17.64 7.72 9.87
CA GLU A 301 -18.56 6.68 10.32
C GLU A 301 -19.86 6.72 9.49
N GLN A 302 -20.70 5.69 9.63
CA GLN A 302 -21.99 5.62 8.95
C GLN A 302 -22.84 6.91 9.08
N HIS A 303 -22.88 7.50 10.26
CA HIS A 303 -23.67 8.71 10.53
C HIS A 303 -23.10 9.97 9.85
N SER A 304 -21.85 9.92 9.37
CA SER A 304 -21.21 11.01 8.62
C SER A 304 -21.68 11.08 7.18
N LEU A 305 -22.22 9.98 6.63
CA LEU A 305 -22.67 9.90 5.25
C LEU A 305 -23.95 10.73 5.03
N PRO A 306 -24.04 11.48 3.91
CA PRO A 306 -25.28 12.17 3.54
C PRO A 306 -26.40 11.15 3.30
N LYS A 307 -27.64 11.49 3.70
CA LYS A 307 -28.78 10.55 3.65
C LYS A 307 -29.45 10.44 2.28
N HIS A 308 -29.35 11.48 1.45
CA HIS A 308 -30.05 11.55 0.16
C HIS A 308 -29.14 12.13 -0.90
N ASP A 309 -29.26 11.66 -2.14
CA ASP A 309 -28.50 12.12 -3.30
C ASP A 309 -27.00 12.26 -2.99
N ALA A 310 -26.48 11.25 -2.29
CA ALA A 310 -25.17 11.25 -1.68
C ALA A 310 -24.07 10.78 -2.64
N GLY A 311 -22.93 11.44 -2.55
CA GLY A 311 -21.68 11.00 -3.15
C GLY A 311 -20.51 11.21 -2.20
N ILE A 312 -19.49 10.37 -2.32
CA ILE A 312 -18.22 10.53 -1.61
C ILE A 312 -17.08 10.59 -2.62
N LEU A 313 -16.24 11.61 -2.49
CA LEU A 313 -15.00 11.77 -3.25
C LEU A 313 -13.82 11.52 -2.32
N LEU A 314 -13.11 10.44 -2.58
CA LEU A 314 -11.99 9.95 -1.79
C LEU A 314 -10.68 10.48 -2.37
N LEU A 315 -9.91 11.20 -1.56
CA LEU A 315 -8.64 11.79 -1.96
C LEU A 315 -7.48 11.03 -1.32
N SER A 316 -6.54 10.56 -2.15
CA SER A 316 -5.35 9.87 -1.65
C SER A 316 -4.17 10.06 -2.61
N GLN A 317 -2.98 10.25 -2.07
CA GLN A 317 -1.75 10.22 -2.88
C GLN A 317 -1.41 8.78 -3.28
N SER A 318 -1.32 7.88 -2.31
CA SER A 318 -0.94 6.48 -2.52
C SER A 318 -2.06 5.62 -3.10
N GLY A 319 -3.32 5.94 -2.76
CA GLY A 319 -4.47 5.06 -3.02
C GLY A 319 -4.50 3.80 -2.16
N GLU A 320 -3.63 3.73 -1.13
CA GLU A 320 -3.46 2.58 -0.23
C GLU A 320 -3.65 2.97 1.25
N THR A 321 -4.08 4.20 1.53
CA THR A 321 -4.30 4.66 2.91
C THR A 321 -5.48 3.90 3.51
N LEU A 322 -5.24 3.14 4.57
CA LEU A 322 -6.23 2.23 5.17
C LEU A 322 -7.52 2.94 5.57
N ASP A 323 -7.42 4.11 6.19
CA ASP A 323 -8.60 4.86 6.61
C ASP A 323 -9.43 5.36 5.42
N THR A 324 -8.77 5.74 4.31
CA THR A 324 -9.47 6.11 3.07
C THR A 324 -10.13 4.89 2.41
N ILE A 325 -9.49 3.72 2.49
CA ILE A 325 -10.09 2.46 2.01
C ILE A 325 -11.28 2.07 2.88
N ARG A 326 -11.16 2.18 4.22
CA ARG A 326 -12.27 1.97 5.15
C ARG A 326 -13.44 2.90 4.86
N ALA A 327 -13.18 4.18 4.62
CA ALA A 327 -14.19 5.16 4.22
C ALA A 327 -14.92 4.73 2.92
N CYS A 328 -14.17 4.18 1.95
CA CYS A 328 -14.73 3.62 0.73
C CYS A 328 -15.65 2.43 1.01
N GLN A 329 -15.27 1.51 1.91
CA GLN A 329 -16.06 0.34 2.30
C GLN A 329 -17.35 0.75 3.02
N ILE A 330 -17.28 1.70 3.97
CA ILE A 330 -18.47 2.23 4.66
C ILE A 330 -19.45 2.84 3.65
N ALA A 331 -18.96 3.58 2.65
CA ALA A 331 -19.79 4.13 1.59
C ALA A 331 -20.45 3.03 0.74
N ASP A 332 -19.75 1.93 0.48
CA ASP A 332 -20.25 0.79 -0.28
C ASP A 332 -21.38 0.06 0.46
N GLU A 333 -21.17 -0.23 1.75
CA GLU A 333 -22.17 -0.87 2.61
C GLU A 333 -23.50 -0.07 2.68
N HIS A 334 -23.43 1.24 2.46
CA HIS A 334 -24.60 2.14 2.50
C HIS A 334 -25.05 2.62 1.12
N ALA A 335 -24.56 1.98 0.05
CA ALA A 335 -24.90 2.29 -1.34
C ALA A 335 -24.68 3.77 -1.73
N VAL A 336 -23.70 4.43 -1.13
CA VAL A 336 -23.30 5.80 -1.50
C VAL A 336 -22.39 5.75 -2.73
N ARG A 337 -22.62 6.62 -3.71
CA ARG A 337 -21.78 6.71 -4.92
C ARG A 337 -20.36 7.12 -4.56
N LYS A 338 -19.38 6.37 -5.07
CA LYS A 338 -17.96 6.49 -4.72
C LYS A 338 -17.14 6.97 -5.90
N PHE A 339 -16.26 7.93 -5.65
CA PHE A 339 -15.31 8.46 -6.64
C PHE A 339 -13.95 8.66 -5.98
N SER A 340 -12.88 8.69 -6.78
CA SER A 340 -11.56 8.91 -6.24
C SER A 340 -10.71 9.88 -7.06
N ILE A 341 -9.84 10.61 -6.35
CA ILE A 341 -8.72 11.36 -6.93
C ILE A 341 -7.44 10.78 -6.34
N VAL A 342 -6.65 10.09 -7.16
CA VAL A 342 -5.48 9.33 -6.71
C VAL A 342 -4.26 9.61 -7.58
N ASN A 343 -3.06 9.62 -6.98
CA ASN A 343 -1.84 9.80 -7.77
C ASN A 343 -1.28 8.45 -8.27
N SER A 344 -1.27 7.41 -7.42
CA SER A 344 -0.67 6.12 -7.76
C SER A 344 -1.59 5.29 -8.64
N VAL A 345 -1.15 5.06 -9.88
CA VAL A 345 -1.87 4.22 -10.84
C VAL A 345 -1.78 2.75 -10.40
N GLY A 346 -2.90 2.03 -10.49
CA GLY A 346 -2.98 0.61 -10.12
C GLY A 346 -3.05 0.33 -8.62
N SER A 347 -3.25 1.36 -7.80
CA SER A 347 -3.50 1.20 -6.36
C SER A 347 -4.92 0.72 -6.07
N LEU A 348 -5.19 0.30 -4.83
CA LEU A 348 -6.46 -0.34 -4.45
C LEU A 348 -7.67 0.59 -4.56
N LEU A 349 -7.54 1.84 -4.12
CA LEU A 349 -8.67 2.77 -4.06
C LEU A 349 -9.35 3.02 -5.42
N PRO A 350 -8.63 3.23 -6.53
CA PRO A 350 -9.25 3.34 -7.86
C PRO A 350 -10.01 2.08 -8.29
N HIS A 351 -9.55 0.89 -7.91
CA HIS A 351 -10.27 -0.37 -8.19
C HIS A 351 -11.58 -0.46 -7.41
N LEU A 352 -11.59 -0.04 -6.15
CA LEU A 352 -12.79 -0.06 -5.30
C LEU A 352 -13.83 0.98 -5.72
N THR A 353 -13.42 2.14 -6.21
CA THR A 353 -14.33 3.19 -6.66
C THR A 353 -14.79 3.00 -8.10
N SER A 354 -14.01 2.31 -8.93
CA SER A 354 -14.25 2.07 -10.37
C SER A 354 -14.47 3.35 -11.19
N CYS A 355 -14.36 4.52 -10.58
CA CYS A 355 -14.56 5.82 -11.21
C CYS A 355 -13.72 6.89 -10.50
N GLY A 356 -12.94 7.66 -11.26
CA GLY A 356 -12.10 8.68 -10.66
C GLY A 356 -11.12 9.34 -11.62
N VAL A 357 -10.18 10.07 -11.04
CA VAL A 357 -9.12 10.81 -11.74
C VAL A 357 -7.76 10.42 -11.21
N TYR A 358 -6.84 10.14 -12.11
CA TYR A 358 -5.42 10.07 -11.78
C TYR A 358 -4.77 11.46 -11.89
N LEU A 359 -4.02 11.83 -10.84
CA LEU A 359 -3.34 13.13 -10.76
C LEU A 359 -2.21 13.28 -11.77
N ASN A 360 -1.53 12.19 -12.09
CA ASN A 360 -0.32 12.20 -12.92
C ASN A 360 0.78 13.13 -12.39
N ALA A 361 0.82 13.36 -11.08
CA ALA A 361 1.83 14.23 -10.45
C ALA A 361 3.25 13.64 -10.50
N GLY A 362 3.37 12.38 -10.92
CA GLY A 362 4.60 11.59 -10.85
C GLY A 362 4.79 10.97 -9.46
N ARG A 363 5.81 10.14 -9.33
CA ARG A 363 6.12 9.46 -8.06
C ARG A 363 6.49 10.48 -6.98
N GLU A 364 5.90 10.34 -5.81
CA GLU A 364 6.22 11.10 -4.60
C GLU A 364 6.82 10.14 -3.57
N VAL A 365 8.01 10.45 -3.08
CA VAL A 365 8.82 9.58 -2.23
C VAL A 365 8.92 10.14 -0.81
N ALA A 366 8.86 11.47 -0.67
CA ALA A 366 8.89 12.13 0.63
C ALA A 366 7.66 11.76 1.47
N VAL A 367 7.85 11.68 2.79
CA VAL A 367 6.75 11.38 3.73
C VAL A 367 5.69 12.48 3.73
N ALA A 368 6.12 13.73 3.72
CA ALA A 368 5.22 14.87 3.59
C ALA A 368 4.89 15.09 2.12
N SER A 369 3.61 14.98 1.77
CA SER A 369 3.15 15.23 0.41
C SER A 369 3.25 16.72 0.05
N THR A 370 3.75 17.00 -1.14
CA THR A 370 3.95 18.34 -1.69
C THR A 370 3.31 18.47 -3.07
N LYS A 371 3.91 17.90 -4.09
CA LYS A 371 3.43 17.97 -5.48
C LYS A 371 2.10 17.23 -5.70
N ALA A 372 1.86 16.14 -5.00
CA ALA A 372 0.57 15.46 -5.07
C ALA A 372 -0.53 16.30 -4.42
N PHE A 373 -0.25 16.96 -3.28
CA PHE A 373 -1.19 17.88 -2.64
C PHE A 373 -1.63 19.01 -3.58
N THR A 374 -0.69 19.75 -4.19
CA THR A 374 -1.02 20.84 -5.10
C THR A 374 -1.77 20.35 -6.34
N SER A 375 -1.44 19.15 -6.82
CA SER A 375 -2.17 18.49 -7.91
C SER A 375 -3.59 18.09 -7.49
N GLN A 376 -3.80 17.60 -6.25
CA GLN A 376 -5.12 17.32 -5.70
C GLN A 376 -5.98 18.58 -5.61
N VAL A 377 -5.42 19.66 -5.10
CA VAL A 377 -6.11 20.98 -5.03
C VAL A 377 -6.60 21.39 -6.42
N SER A 378 -5.73 21.31 -7.43
CA SER A 378 -6.08 21.68 -8.81
C SER A 378 -7.15 20.77 -9.41
N CYS A 379 -7.06 19.45 -9.19
CA CYS A 379 -8.06 18.51 -9.66
C CYS A 379 -9.40 18.68 -8.93
N THR A 380 -9.38 18.88 -7.62
CA THR A 380 -10.59 19.11 -6.82
C THR A 380 -11.29 20.41 -7.23
N ALA A 381 -10.53 21.47 -7.49
CA ALA A 381 -11.06 22.71 -8.05
C ALA A 381 -11.71 22.48 -9.44
N SER A 382 -11.14 21.58 -10.24
CA SER A 382 -11.68 21.25 -11.57
C SER A 382 -12.99 20.42 -11.50
N THR A 383 -13.29 19.76 -10.39
CA THR A 383 -14.56 19.04 -10.20
C THR A 383 -15.74 19.95 -9.85
N SER A 384 -15.47 21.21 -9.58
CA SER A 384 -16.49 22.23 -9.26
C SER A 384 -17.04 22.96 -10.49
N GLY A 385 -16.54 22.73 -11.67
CA GLY A 385 -16.98 23.31 -12.95
C GLY A 385 -17.59 22.27 -13.85
#